data_85f7f97194a08faae83b09601e0dc5b1
#
_entry.id   85f7f97194a08faae83b09601e0dc5b1
#
_cell.length_a   1.000
_cell.length_b   1.000
_cell.length_c   1.000
_cell.angle_alpha   90.00
_cell.angle_beta   90.00
_cell.angle_gamma   90.00
#
_symmetry.space_group_name_H-M   'P 1'
#
loop_
_entity.id
_entity.type
_entity.pdbx_description
1 polymer ?
#
loop_
_entity_poly.entity_id
_entity_poly.type
_entity_poly.pdbx_seq_one_letter_code
_entity_poly.pdbx_strand_id
1 'polypeptide(L)'
;MALTAQVKDELARLTVDKTSCRKAEVSATLRFAGGLHIISGRIVIEAELDTGIAARRLRLFISEVYGHTSDVVVVSGGGLRRGTRYVVRVVKDGESLARQTGLLDNRGRPVRGLPPQVVSAGLGEAEAAWRGAFLAHGSLTEPGRSAALEVTCPGPEAALALVGAARRLGIAAKAREVRGVDRVVIRDGDAIGAMLTRLGAHDAVMVWEERRMRREVRGTANRLANFDDANLRRSARAAVAAGARVERAFEILGDDLPDHLREAGQLRLAHKESSLEELGAIADPPLTKDAVAGRIRRLLATADKRAGELGIPDTEAGLTPDMLDV
;
A
#
# COMPACT_ATOMS: atom_id res chain seq x y z
N MET A 1 7.38 2.05 17.92
CA MET A 1 6.95 3.42 17.57
C MET A 1 6.26 3.39 16.22
N ALA A 2 5.24 4.21 15.99
CA ALA A 2 4.65 4.35 14.67
C ALA A 2 5.70 4.92 13.70
N LEU A 3 5.74 4.43 12.47
CA LEU A 3 6.73 4.85 11.45
C LEU A 3 6.76 6.37 11.24
N THR A 4 5.61 7.02 11.25
CA THR A 4 5.52 8.49 11.16
C THR A 4 6.36 9.20 12.23
N ALA A 5 6.25 8.75 13.49
CA ALA A 5 7.01 9.35 14.60
C ALA A 5 8.51 9.10 14.46
N GLN A 6 8.92 7.94 13.98
CA GLN A 6 10.32 7.61 13.73
C GLN A 6 10.91 8.51 12.64
N VAL A 7 10.21 8.65 11.50
CA VAL A 7 10.63 9.56 10.41
C VAL A 7 10.74 11.00 10.91
N LYS A 8 9.73 11.51 11.62
CA LYS A 8 9.78 12.89 12.15
C LYS A 8 10.91 13.12 13.15
N ASP A 9 11.18 12.15 14.01
CA ASP A 9 12.28 12.25 14.98
C ASP A 9 13.63 12.31 14.27
N GLU A 10 13.86 11.44 13.29
CA GLU A 10 15.10 11.41 12.49
C GLU A 10 15.28 12.69 11.69
N LEU A 11 14.27 13.13 10.95
CA LEU A 11 14.31 14.37 10.16
C LEU A 11 14.54 15.61 11.01
N ALA A 12 13.98 15.64 12.23
CA ALA A 12 14.16 16.77 13.13
C ALA A 12 15.57 16.87 13.72
N ARG A 13 16.36 15.78 13.67
CA ARG A 13 17.77 15.73 14.13
C ARG A 13 18.77 15.97 12.99
N LEU A 14 18.31 15.95 11.74
CA LEU A 14 19.18 16.07 10.58
C LEU A 14 19.90 17.41 10.54
N THR A 15 21.21 17.39 10.36
CA THR A 15 22.01 18.60 10.14
C THR A 15 21.83 19.12 8.72
N VAL A 16 21.58 20.41 8.57
CA VAL A 16 21.43 21.09 7.28
C VAL A 16 22.37 22.30 7.25
N ASP A 17 23.41 22.24 6.42
CA ASP A 17 24.44 23.29 6.38
C ASP A 17 24.03 24.48 5.51
N LYS A 18 23.39 24.23 4.36
CA LYS A 18 23.00 25.28 3.44
C LYS A 18 21.90 26.18 4.00
N THR A 19 22.18 27.47 4.12
CA THR A 19 21.20 28.47 4.57
C THR A 19 19.96 28.54 3.67
N SER A 20 20.11 28.36 2.36
CA SER A 20 18.96 28.32 1.42
C SER A 20 18.01 27.15 1.69
N CYS A 21 18.57 25.98 2.04
CA CYS A 21 17.78 24.83 2.43
C CYS A 21 17.06 25.04 3.78
N ARG A 22 17.75 25.64 4.79
CA ARG A 22 17.12 26.02 6.06
C ARG A 22 15.96 27.01 5.83
N LYS A 23 16.14 28.01 4.95
CA LYS A 23 15.08 28.97 4.57
C LYS A 23 13.88 28.26 3.94
N ALA A 24 14.11 27.37 3.00
CA ALA A 24 13.06 26.59 2.35
C ALA A 24 12.29 25.70 3.34
N GLU A 25 12.99 25.04 4.26
CA GLU A 25 12.40 24.22 5.30
C GLU A 25 11.52 25.05 6.26
N VAL A 26 12.02 26.19 6.75
CA VAL A 26 11.25 27.10 7.61
C VAL A 26 9.99 27.59 6.89
N SER A 27 10.12 28.08 5.66
CA SER A 27 9.00 28.60 4.88
C SER A 27 7.92 27.53 4.69
N ALA A 28 8.32 26.30 4.36
CA ALA A 28 7.40 25.18 4.22
C ALA A 28 6.79 24.78 5.57
N THR A 29 7.59 24.65 6.64
CA THR A 29 7.07 24.28 7.96
C THR A 29 6.02 25.29 8.42
N LEU A 30 6.31 26.58 8.34
CA LEU A 30 5.38 27.65 8.74
C LEU A 30 4.10 27.64 7.88
N ARG A 31 4.22 27.35 6.56
CA ARG A 31 3.05 27.29 5.67
C ARG A 31 2.15 26.08 6.01
N PHE A 32 2.74 24.94 6.30
CA PHE A 32 1.99 23.70 6.51
C PHE A 32 1.53 23.51 7.97
N ALA A 33 2.23 24.05 8.96
CA ALA A 33 1.95 23.86 10.38
C ALA A 33 1.06 24.94 11.02
N GLY A 34 0.66 25.95 10.24
CA GLY A 34 -0.14 27.04 10.81
C GLY A 34 -0.12 28.25 9.90
N GLY A 35 0.63 29.29 10.24
CA GLY A 35 0.82 30.45 9.42
C GLY A 35 0.60 31.77 10.15
N LEU A 36 -0.13 32.69 9.47
CA LEU A 36 -0.37 34.05 9.91
C LEU A 36 -1.63 34.15 10.73
N HIS A 37 -1.52 34.82 11.88
CA HIS A 37 -2.62 35.18 12.72
C HIS A 37 -2.59 36.71 12.94
N ILE A 38 -3.75 37.32 13.07
CA ILE A 38 -3.87 38.74 13.43
C ILE A 38 -4.42 38.79 14.88
N ILE A 39 -3.56 39.19 15.81
CA ILE A 39 -3.89 39.29 17.21
C ILE A 39 -3.72 40.76 17.63
N SER A 40 -4.81 41.40 18.07
CA SER A 40 -4.83 42.82 18.46
C SER A 40 -4.22 43.76 17.39
N GLY A 41 -4.54 43.51 16.12
CA GLY A 41 -4.05 44.31 14.98
C GLY A 41 -2.59 44.06 14.59
N ARG A 42 -1.92 43.09 15.21
CA ARG A 42 -0.51 42.71 14.87
C ARG A 42 -0.46 41.33 14.23
N ILE A 43 0.47 41.18 13.30
CA ILE A 43 0.74 39.89 12.69
C ILE A 43 1.59 39.06 13.66
N VAL A 44 1.06 37.89 14.00
CA VAL A 44 1.73 36.85 14.81
C VAL A 44 1.87 35.62 13.94
N ILE A 45 3.02 35.00 13.97
CA ILE A 45 3.25 33.73 13.30
C ILE A 45 3.13 32.61 14.35
N GLU A 46 2.34 31.60 14.04
CA GLU A 46 2.19 30.39 14.85
C GLU A 46 2.34 29.15 13.98
N ALA A 47 3.06 28.15 14.50
CA ALA A 47 3.20 26.85 13.87
C ALA A 47 2.97 25.75 14.92
N GLU A 48 1.95 24.94 14.71
CA GLU A 48 1.63 23.78 15.56
C GLU A 48 2.31 22.53 15.05
N LEU A 49 3.13 21.90 15.90
CA LEU A 49 3.88 20.68 15.59
C LEU A 49 3.54 19.59 16.62
N ASP A 50 3.64 18.35 16.20
CA ASP A 50 3.32 17.17 17.02
C ASP A 50 4.51 16.62 17.82
N THR A 51 5.73 17.14 17.59
CA THR A 51 6.93 16.72 18.31
C THR A 51 7.72 17.92 18.83
N GLY A 52 8.21 17.82 20.08
CA GLY A 52 9.03 18.88 20.68
C GLY A 52 10.40 19.06 20.00
N ILE A 53 10.89 18.02 19.32
CA ILE A 53 12.16 18.10 18.58
C ILE A 53 11.97 18.92 17.32
N ALA A 54 10.88 18.72 16.57
CA ALA A 54 10.56 19.54 15.41
C ALA A 54 10.32 21.00 15.79
N ALA A 55 9.63 21.25 16.91
CA ALA A 55 9.44 22.62 17.42
C ALA A 55 10.78 23.30 17.77
N ARG A 56 11.69 22.60 18.43
CA ARG A 56 13.04 23.10 18.75
C ARG A 56 13.83 23.39 17.47
N ARG A 57 13.75 22.51 16.48
CA ARG A 57 14.40 22.70 15.18
C ARG A 57 13.89 23.96 14.46
N LEU A 58 12.58 24.13 14.39
CA LEU A 58 11.97 25.30 13.77
C LEU A 58 12.41 26.58 14.50
N ARG A 59 12.35 26.60 15.84
CA ARG A 59 12.81 27.70 16.68
C ARG A 59 14.26 28.05 16.41
N LEU A 60 15.14 27.04 16.34
CA LEU A 60 16.58 27.22 16.07
C LEU A 60 16.79 27.89 14.70
N PHE A 61 16.16 27.39 13.67
CA PHE A 61 16.29 27.94 12.33
C PHE A 61 15.70 29.34 12.20
N ILE A 62 14.58 29.64 12.86
CA ILE A 62 14.04 31.02 12.92
C ILE A 62 15.07 31.98 13.54
N SER A 63 15.73 31.56 14.61
CA SER A 63 16.74 32.38 15.28
C SER A 63 18.02 32.54 14.45
N GLU A 64 18.58 31.43 13.95
CA GLU A 64 19.87 31.46 13.26
C GLU A 64 19.80 32.08 11.85
N VAL A 65 18.69 31.86 11.14
CA VAL A 65 18.57 32.25 9.73
C VAL A 65 17.92 33.63 9.56
N TYR A 66 17.02 33.99 10.46
CA TYR A 66 16.21 35.21 10.35
C TYR A 66 16.42 36.19 11.51
N GLY A 67 17.10 35.77 12.58
CA GLY A 67 17.39 36.63 13.72
C GLY A 67 16.20 36.93 14.64
N HIS A 68 15.08 36.17 14.50
CA HIS A 68 13.90 36.39 15.30
C HIS A 68 13.83 35.47 16.52
N THR A 69 13.31 36.00 17.62
CA THR A 69 13.00 35.19 18.81
C THR A 69 11.63 34.57 18.70
N SER A 70 11.49 33.34 19.20
CA SER A 70 10.22 32.63 19.22
C SER A 70 10.02 31.92 20.55
N ASP A 71 8.77 31.84 21.01
CA ASP A 71 8.35 31.07 22.16
C ASP A 71 7.84 29.70 21.74
N VAL A 72 7.98 28.70 22.62
CA VAL A 72 7.37 27.38 22.43
C VAL A 72 6.37 27.16 23.54
N VAL A 73 5.11 27.07 23.16
CA VAL A 73 3.99 26.76 24.07
C VAL A 73 3.64 25.29 23.91
N VAL A 74 3.60 24.59 25.05
CA VAL A 74 3.15 23.18 25.07
C VAL A 74 1.66 23.15 25.38
N VAL A 75 0.90 22.59 24.45
CA VAL A 75 -0.56 22.45 24.58
C VAL A 75 -0.87 20.96 24.77
N SER A 76 -1.33 20.61 25.96
CA SER A 76 -1.80 19.26 26.25
C SER A 76 -3.21 19.09 25.67
N GLY A 77 -3.41 18.02 24.90
CA GLY A 77 -4.71 17.73 24.31
C GLY A 77 -5.75 17.40 25.39
N GLY A 78 -6.86 18.14 25.38
CA GLY A 78 -8.04 17.85 26.19
C GLY A 78 -9.20 17.38 25.29
N GLY A 79 -10.03 16.44 25.78
CA GLY A 79 -11.22 15.98 25.08
C GLY A 79 -10.93 15.09 23.85
N LEU A 80 -11.48 15.44 22.70
CA LEU A 80 -11.41 14.65 21.47
C LEU A 80 -10.01 14.62 20.79
N ARG A 81 -9.14 15.60 21.11
CA ARG A 81 -7.77 15.67 20.58
C ARG A 81 -6.78 15.07 21.58
N ARG A 82 -6.40 13.83 21.37
CA ARG A 82 -5.36 13.14 22.17
C ARG A 82 -3.97 13.52 21.67
N GLY A 83 -3.06 13.83 22.61
CA GLY A 83 -1.64 14.07 22.36
C GLY A 83 -1.18 15.49 22.74
N THR A 84 0.13 15.62 22.92
CA THR A 84 0.79 16.90 23.19
C THR A 84 1.07 17.60 21.87
N ARG A 85 0.83 18.92 21.81
CA ARG A 85 1.17 19.79 20.68
C ARG A 85 2.18 20.84 21.13
N TYR A 86 3.00 21.26 20.22
CA TYR A 86 4.04 22.27 20.44
C TYR A 86 3.82 23.42 19.48
N VAL A 87 3.42 24.58 20.00
CA VAL A 87 3.18 25.78 19.21
C VAL A 87 4.39 26.67 19.28
N VAL A 88 5.07 26.83 18.15
CA VAL A 88 6.16 27.82 18.00
C VAL A 88 5.50 29.15 17.60
N ARG A 89 5.70 30.18 18.42
CA ARG A 89 5.05 31.49 18.28
C ARG A 89 6.06 32.61 18.14
N VAL A 90 5.89 33.46 17.14
CA VAL A 90 6.66 34.71 16.96
C VAL A 90 5.70 35.89 17.04
N VAL A 91 5.73 36.59 18.18
CA VAL A 91 4.87 37.73 18.47
C VAL A 91 5.55 39.03 18.09
N LYS A 92 6.81 39.19 18.45
CA LYS A 92 7.60 40.36 18.11
C LYS A 92 8.12 40.21 16.70
N ASP A 93 7.95 41.24 15.87
CA ASP A 93 8.41 41.28 14.47
C ASP A 93 7.83 40.18 13.57
N GLY A 94 6.62 39.64 13.90
CA GLY A 94 5.96 38.60 13.11
C GLY A 94 5.71 38.98 11.65
N GLU A 95 5.42 40.25 11.35
CA GLU A 95 5.29 40.74 9.97
C GLU A 95 6.62 40.67 9.22
N SER A 96 7.74 41.04 9.86
CA SER A 96 9.07 40.96 9.25
C SER A 96 9.42 39.52 8.89
N LEU A 97 9.22 38.56 9.81
CA LEU A 97 9.43 37.16 9.55
C LEU A 97 8.49 36.64 8.44
N ALA A 98 7.22 37.07 8.42
CA ALA A 98 6.26 36.66 7.39
C ALA A 98 6.71 37.09 5.98
N ARG A 99 7.28 38.29 5.85
CA ARG A 99 7.85 38.79 4.58
C ARG A 99 9.13 38.02 4.21
N GLN A 100 10.03 37.82 5.15
CA GLN A 100 11.31 37.10 4.92
C GLN A 100 11.09 35.63 4.53
N THR A 101 10.08 34.97 5.10
CA THR A 101 9.73 33.58 4.80
C THR A 101 8.82 33.44 3.58
N GLY A 102 8.33 34.56 3.02
CA GLY A 102 7.42 34.58 1.89
C GLY A 102 5.99 34.13 2.22
N LEU A 103 5.61 34.17 3.49
CA LEU A 103 4.19 34.03 3.89
C LEU A 103 3.38 35.25 3.49
N LEU A 104 4.02 36.40 3.39
CA LEU A 104 3.49 37.63 2.79
C LEU A 104 4.27 37.97 1.53
N ASP A 105 3.57 38.45 0.49
CA ASP A 105 4.20 39.00 -0.71
C ASP A 105 4.76 40.43 -0.46
N ASN A 106 5.42 41.01 -1.47
CA ASN A 106 5.98 42.38 -1.38
C ASN A 106 4.91 43.47 -1.14
N ARG A 107 3.63 43.13 -1.40
CA ARG A 107 2.49 44.02 -1.18
C ARG A 107 1.79 43.78 0.18
N GLY A 108 2.36 42.88 1.01
CA GLY A 108 1.81 42.53 2.29
C GLY A 108 0.57 41.59 2.24
N ARG A 109 0.34 40.92 1.11
CA ARG A 109 -0.78 39.98 0.95
C ARG A 109 -0.33 38.57 1.29
N PRO A 110 -1.18 37.75 1.95
CA PRO A 110 -0.87 36.36 2.25
C PRO A 110 -0.64 35.53 0.97
N VAL A 111 0.46 34.80 0.93
CA VAL A 111 0.76 33.83 -0.14
C VAL A 111 0.10 32.50 0.24
N ARG A 112 -0.74 31.94 -0.63
CA ARG A 112 -1.50 30.72 -0.33
C ARG A 112 -0.70 29.43 -0.51
N GLY A 113 0.24 29.40 -1.46
CA GLY A 113 1.13 28.25 -1.70
C GLY A 113 2.50 28.39 -1.04
N LEU A 114 3.49 27.69 -1.56
CA LEU A 114 4.88 27.94 -1.22
C LEU A 114 5.39 29.22 -1.91
N PRO A 115 6.32 29.95 -1.27
CA PRO A 115 6.87 31.16 -1.88
C PRO A 115 7.56 30.86 -3.21
N PRO A 116 7.53 31.80 -4.18
CA PRO A 116 8.19 31.64 -5.48
C PRO A 116 9.67 31.25 -5.35
N GLN A 117 10.38 31.81 -4.37
CA GLN A 117 11.78 31.52 -4.08
C GLN A 117 12.03 30.05 -3.72
N VAL A 118 11.06 29.38 -3.11
CA VAL A 118 11.12 27.93 -2.79
C VAL A 118 10.70 27.10 -4.00
N VAL A 119 9.65 27.54 -4.72
CA VAL A 119 9.13 26.82 -5.88
C VAL A 119 10.13 26.78 -7.03
N SER A 120 10.90 27.85 -7.29
CA SER A 120 11.88 27.95 -8.37
C SER A 120 13.31 27.55 -7.96
N ALA A 121 13.54 27.19 -6.69
CA ALA A 121 14.86 26.86 -6.16
C ALA A 121 15.40 25.51 -6.65
N GLY A 122 16.62 25.15 -6.24
CA GLY A 122 17.27 23.89 -6.59
C GLY A 122 16.69 22.63 -5.93
N LEU A 123 17.31 21.48 -6.19
CA LEU A 123 16.86 20.19 -5.65
C LEU A 123 16.95 20.15 -4.13
N GLY A 124 18.03 20.67 -3.53
CA GLY A 124 18.20 20.68 -2.07
C GLY A 124 17.13 21.50 -1.35
N GLU A 125 16.67 22.61 -1.93
CA GLU A 125 15.58 23.41 -1.40
C GLU A 125 14.22 22.71 -1.58
N ALA A 126 14.05 21.93 -2.66
CA ALA A 126 12.86 21.11 -2.85
C ALA A 126 12.79 19.99 -1.80
N GLU A 127 13.90 19.32 -1.52
CA GLU A 127 14.01 18.33 -0.41
C GLU A 127 13.72 18.98 0.93
N ALA A 128 14.26 20.15 1.20
CA ALA A 128 14.05 20.90 2.43
C ALA A 128 12.59 21.35 2.61
N ALA A 129 11.93 21.80 1.54
CA ALA A 129 10.53 22.16 1.55
C ALA A 129 9.63 20.94 1.85
N TRP A 130 9.91 19.80 1.23
CA TRP A 130 9.23 18.55 1.52
C TRP A 130 9.45 18.10 2.98
N ARG A 131 10.68 18.22 3.49
CA ARG A 131 11.01 17.92 4.89
C ARG A 131 10.19 18.79 5.84
N GLY A 132 10.16 20.09 5.60
CA GLY A 132 9.37 21.01 6.41
C GLY A 132 7.88 20.69 6.40
N ALA A 133 7.31 20.41 5.22
CA ALA A 133 5.91 20.01 5.06
C ALA A 133 5.61 18.67 5.77
N PHE A 134 6.53 17.69 5.69
CA PHE A 134 6.39 16.41 6.37
C PHE A 134 6.49 16.54 7.90
N LEU A 135 7.43 17.32 8.41
CA LEU A 135 7.56 17.61 9.84
C LEU A 135 6.28 18.27 10.39
N ALA A 136 5.65 19.14 9.62
CA ALA A 136 4.38 19.77 9.96
C ALA A 136 3.23 18.75 10.00
N HIS A 137 2.82 18.25 8.86
CA HIS A 137 1.62 17.42 8.72
C HIS A 137 1.82 16.15 7.86
N GLY A 138 3.04 15.62 7.84
CA GLY A 138 3.35 14.36 7.17
C GLY A 138 2.93 13.15 7.98
N SER A 139 2.58 12.08 7.26
CA SER A 139 2.32 10.75 7.81
C SER A 139 2.84 9.67 6.87
N LEU A 140 3.26 8.57 7.45
CA LEU A 140 3.69 7.36 6.74
C LEU A 140 2.94 6.16 7.31
N THR A 141 2.19 5.48 6.45
CA THR A 141 1.49 4.25 6.84
C THR A 141 2.41 3.04 6.75
N GLU A 142 2.06 1.98 7.49
CA GLU A 142 2.78 0.70 7.40
C GLU A 142 2.75 0.15 5.97
N PRO A 143 3.83 -0.52 5.52
CA PRO A 143 3.86 -1.16 4.20
C PRO A 143 2.70 -2.14 4.03
N GLY A 144 2.07 -2.12 2.85
CA GLY A 144 0.96 -3.00 2.53
C GLY A 144 0.09 -2.46 1.41
N ARG A 145 -1.10 -3.04 1.21
CA ARG A 145 -2.03 -2.67 0.14
C ARG A 145 -2.41 -1.18 0.14
N SER A 146 -2.43 -0.54 1.31
CA SER A 146 -2.77 0.87 1.48
C SER A 146 -1.58 1.73 1.92
N ALA A 147 -0.34 1.27 1.67
CA ALA A 147 0.85 2.06 1.98
C ALA A 147 0.79 3.43 1.30
N ALA A 148 1.07 4.47 2.07
CA ALA A 148 1.12 5.82 1.57
C ALA A 148 2.03 6.70 2.44
N LEU A 149 2.78 7.58 1.77
CA LEU A 149 3.36 8.77 2.38
C LEU A 149 2.43 9.92 2.02
N GLU A 150 1.87 10.57 3.02
CA GLU A 150 0.89 11.65 2.84
C GLU A 150 1.33 12.91 3.58
N VAL A 151 1.02 14.07 3.00
CA VAL A 151 1.14 15.38 3.65
C VAL A 151 -0.19 16.09 3.54
N THR A 152 -0.78 16.46 4.69
CA THR A 152 -1.97 17.31 4.73
C THR A 152 -1.56 18.75 4.42
N CYS A 153 -2.29 19.39 3.53
CA CYS A 153 -1.98 20.71 2.99
C CYS A 153 -3.01 21.74 3.47
N PRO A 154 -2.60 23.00 3.68
CA PRO A 154 -3.52 24.07 4.08
C PRO A 154 -4.46 24.56 2.95
N GLY A 155 -4.23 24.11 1.72
CA GLY A 155 -5.04 24.43 0.56
C GLY A 155 -4.45 23.88 -0.73
N PRO A 156 -5.20 23.97 -1.85
CA PRO A 156 -4.82 23.36 -3.12
C PRO A 156 -3.53 23.97 -3.71
N GLU A 157 -3.26 25.26 -3.51
CA GLU A 157 -2.05 25.91 -4.01
C GLU A 157 -0.78 25.35 -3.34
N ALA A 158 -0.86 25.07 -2.01
CA ALA A 158 0.24 24.45 -1.29
C ALA A 158 0.44 22.98 -1.71
N ALA A 159 -0.66 22.27 -1.98
CA ALA A 159 -0.60 20.91 -2.50
C ALA A 159 0.05 20.86 -3.88
N LEU A 160 -0.34 21.73 -4.81
CA LEU A 160 0.24 21.81 -6.14
C LEU A 160 1.73 22.19 -6.10
N ALA A 161 2.12 23.13 -5.24
CA ALA A 161 3.52 23.49 -5.06
C ALA A 161 4.37 22.31 -4.56
N LEU A 162 3.82 21.51 -3.61
CA LEU A 162 4.50 20.33 -3.09
C LEU A 162 4.60 19.20 -4.12
N VAL A 163 3.57 19.00 -4.96
CA VAL A 163 3.61 18.08 -6.12
C VAL A 163 4.68 18.53 -7.12
N GLY A 164 4.76 19.82 -7.41
CA GLY A 164 5.79 20.39 -8.28
C GLY A 164 7.21 20.15 -7.74
N ALA A 165 7.41 20.28 -6.44
CA ALA A 165 8.68 19.96 -5.77
C ALA A 165 9.02 18.47 -5.89
N ALA A 166 8.05 17.54 -5.65
CA ALA A 166 8.26 16.11 -5.83
C ALA A 166 8.66 15.77 -7.27
N ARG A 167 7.97 16.36 -8.26
CA ARG A 167 8.29 16.16 -9.69
C ARG A 167 9.73 16.54 -10.01
N ARG A 168 10.24 17.65 -9.45
CA ARG A 168 11.65 18.04 -9.63
C ARG A 168 12.61 17.03 -9.02
N LEU A 169 12.23 16.35 -7.93
CA LEU A 169 12.99 15.26 -7.32
C LEU A 169 12.89 13.93 -8.09
N GLY A 170 12.14 13.89 -9.19
CA GLY A 170 11.87 12.67 -9.96
C GLY A 170 10.85 11.74 -9.32
N ILE A 171 10.04 12.24 -8.38
CA ILE A 171 9.10 11.43 -7.60
C ILE A 171 7.66 11.78 -7.99
N ALA A 172 6.89 10.74 -8.32
CA ALA A 172 5.47 10.88 -8.66
C ALA A 172 4.62 11.05 -7.39
N ALA A 173 4.08 12.24 -7.19
CA ALA A 173 3.13 12.57 -6.13
C ALA A 173 1.82 13.09 -6.73
N LYS A 174 0.70 12.86 -6.06
CA LYS A 174 -0.63 13.30 -6.50
C LYS A 174 -1.30 14.15 -5.43
N ALA A 175 -1.84 15.31 -5.83
CA ALA A 175 -2.75 16.07 -4.98
C ALA A 175 -4.14 15.40 -5.01
N ARG A 176 -4.77 15.33 -3.85
CA ARG A 176 -6.14 14.80 -3.67
C ARG A 176 -6.84 15.59 -2.58
N GLU A 177 -8.11 15.86 -2.79
CA GLU A 177 -9.00 16.32 -1.74
C GLU A 177 -9.73 15.12 -1.11
N VAL A 178 -9.70 15.01 0.20
CA VAL A 178 -10.38 13.96 0.95
C VAL A 178 -11.17 14.61 2.08
N ARG A 179 -12.48 14.56 2.01
CA ARG A 179 -13.40 15.16 3.01
C ARG A 179 -13.13 16.66 3.25
N GLY A 180 -12.94 17.41 2.18
CA GLY A 180 -12.65 18.84 2.24
C GLY A 180 -11.24 19.21 2.69
N VAL A 181 -10.31 18.24 2.75
CA VAL A 181 -8.91 18.46 3.15
C VAL A 181 -7.99 18.10 2.00
N ASP A 182 -7.20 19.06 1.56
CA ASP A 182 -6.17 18.84 0.54
C ASP A 182 -5.03 18.01 1.09
N ARG A 183 -4.58 17.02 0.31
CA ARG A 183 -3.45 16.15 0.62
C ARG A 183 -2.57 15.90 -0.59
N VAL A 184 -1.29 15.75 -0.35
CA VAL A 184 -0.35 15.20 -1.33
C VAL A 184 -0.01 13.79 -0.91
N VAL A 185 -0.11 12.84 -1.86
CA VAL A 185 0.00 11.40 -1.59
C VAL A 185 0.99 10.75 -2.55
N ILE A 186 1.88 9.93 -2.00
CA ILE A 186 2.76 9.00 -2.71
C ILE A 186 2.36 7.59 -2.27
N ARG A 187 2.02 6.70 -3.22
CA ARG A 187 1.55 5.32 -2.93
C ARG A 187 2.45 4.24 -3.45
N ASP A 188 3.26 4.56 -4.45
CA ASP A 188 4.24 3.62 -4.97
C ASP A 188 5.34 3.38 -3.94
N GLY A 189 5.67 2.09 -3.68
CA GLY A 189 6.61 1.72 -2.64
C GLY A 189 8.02 2.23 -2.89
N ASP A 190 8.49 2.16 -4.12
CA ASP A 190 9.83 2.62 -4.49
C ASP A 190 9.91 4.14 -4.43
N ALA A 191 8.84 4.84 -4.84
CA ALA A 191 8.72 6.28 -4.73
C ALA A 191 8.67 6.76 -3.26
N ILE A 192 8.03 5.99 -2.35
CA ILE A 192 8.06 6.26 -0.90
C ILE A 192 9.48 6.13 -0.37
N GLY A 193 10.17 5.02 -0.65
CA GLY A 193 11.57 4.80 -0.25
C GLY A 193 12.49 5.90 -0.78
N ALA A 194 12.36 6.25 -2.06
CA ALA A 194 13.11 7.34 -2.68
C ALA A 194 12.85 8.69 -2.00
N MET A 195 11.59 9.01 -1.67
CA MET A 195 11.24 10.25 -0.98
C MET A 195 11.86 10.28 0.43
N LEU A 196 11.73 9.23 1.23
CA LEU A 196 12.32 9.15 2.56
C LEU A 196 13.85 9.34 2.52
N THR A 197 14.53 8.72 1.55
CA THR A 197 15.96 8.87 1.31
C THR A 197 16.33 10.33 0.97
N ARG A 198 15.59 10.95 0.06
CA ARG A 198 15.78 12.38 -0.31
C ARG A 198 15.58 13.32 0.86
N LEU A 199 14.63 13.01 1.73
CA LEU A 199 14.39 13.81 2.94
C LEU A 199 15.49 13.66 3.98
N GLY A 200 16.29 12.59 3.93
CA GLY A 200 17.33 12.27 4.88
C GLY A 200 16.91 11.32 6.01
N ALA A 201 15.80 10.59 5.85
CA ALA A 201 15.30 9.62 6.84
C ALA A 201 15.84 8.21 6.53
N HIS A 202 17.17 8.02 6.62
CA HIS A 202 17.84 6.79 6.20
C HIS A 202 17.53 5.60 7.09
N ASP A 203 17.47 5.78 8.40
CA ASP A 203 17.14 4.70 9.35
C ASP A 203 15.68 4.28 9.21
N ALA A 204 14.79 5.26 9.06
CA ALA A 204 13.36 5.00 8.88
C ALA A 204 13.07 4.30 7.55
N VAL A 205 13.77 4.64 6.46
CA VAL A 205 13.61 3.94 5.17
C VAL A 205 14.05 2.49 5.26
N MET A 206 15.14 2.20 5.96
CA MET A 206 15.60 0.81 6.16
C MET A 206 14.55 -0.03 6.90
N VAL A 207 13.98 0.51 7.98
CA VAL A 207 12.90 -0.17 8.73
C VAL A 207 11.65 -0.36 7.87
N TRP A 208 11.29 0.65 7.07
CA TRP A 208 10.11 0.60 6.21
C TRP A 208 10.26 -0.46 5.10
N GLU A 209 11.44 -0.50 4.43
CA GLU A 209 11.77 -1.48 3.39
C GLU A 209 11.84 -2.91 3.94
N GLU A 210 12.43 -3.11 5.10
CA GLU A 210 12.45 -4.42 5.77
C GLU A 210 11.03 -4.94 6.03
N ARG A 211 10.15 -4.08 6.55
CA ARG A 211 8.73 -4.44 6.77
C ARG A 211 8.00 -4.71 5.45
N ARG A 212 8.31 -3.96 4.39
CA ARG A 212 7.76 -4.14 3.05
C ARG A 212 8.12 -5.52 2.51
N MET A 213 9.41 -5.87 2.52
CA MET A 213 9.90 -7.18 2.05
C MET A 213 9.31 -8.35 2.83
N ARG A 214 9.28 -8.26 4.16
CA ARG A 214 8.68 -9.31 5.01
C ARG A 214 7.20 -9.54 4.66
N ARG A 215 6.47 -8.48 4.36
CA ARG A 215 5.05 -8.57 4.00
C ARG A 215 4.85 -9.15 2.61
N GLU A 216 5.71 -8.82 1.68
CA GLU A 216 5.71 -9.32 0.30
C GLU A 216 5.97 -10.84 0.26
N VAL A 217 6.97 -11.31 1.01
CA VAL A 217 7.28 -12.73 1.18
C VAL A 217 6.09 -13.48 1.78
N ARG A 218 5.49 -12.97 2.86
CA ARG A 218 4.28 -13.57 3.46
C ARG A 218 3.10 -13.60 2.50
N GLY A 219 2.90 -12.51 1.75
CA GLY A 219 1.82 -12.42 0.75
C GLY A 219 2.01 -13.43 -0.38
N THR A 220 3.23 -13.66 -0.82
CA THR A 220 3.56 -14.66 -1.84
C THR A 220 3.36 -16.09 -1.32
N ALA A 221 3.86 -16.38 -0.11
CA ALA A 221 3.65 -17.68 0.53
C ALA A 221 2.15 -18.01 0.72
N ASN A 222 1.35 -17.05 1.18
CA ASN A 222 -0.10 -17.24 1.34
C ASN A 222 -0.81 -17.46 -0.01
N ARG A 223 -0.40 -16.74 -1.09
CA ARG A 223 -0.98 -16.96 -2.42
C ARG A 223 -0.66 -18.35 -2.95
N LEU A 224 0.58 -18.82 -2.75
CA LEU A 224 1.01 -20.14 -3.18
C LEU A 224 0.23 -21.23 -2.42
N ALA A 225 0.15 -21.13 -1.09
CA ALA A 225 -0.62 -22.07 -0.27
C ALA A 225 -2.11 -22.12 -0.66
N ASN A 226 -2.75 -20.95 -0.89
CA ASN A 226 -4.14 -20.88 -1.32
C ASN A 226 -4.34 -21.48 -2.73
N PHE A 227 -3.36 -21.29 -3.63
CA PHE A 227 -3.40 -21.86 -4.96
C PHE A 227 -3.30 -23.40 -4.92
N ASP A 228 -2.38 -23.92 -4.12
CA ASP A 228 -2.19 -25.36 -3.94
C ASP A 228 -3.44 -26.01 -3.31
N ASP A 229 -4.01 -25.39 -2.28
CA ASP A 229 -5.24 -25.89 -1.63
C ASP A 229 -6.45 -25.87 -2.60
N ALA A 230 -6.60 -24.79 -3.38
CA ALA A 230 -7.66 -24.70 -4.39
C ALA A 230 -7.49 -25.74 -5.50
N ASN A 231 -6.26 -26.02 -5.94
CA ASN A 231 -5.96 -27.06 -6.93
C ASN A 231 -6.24 -28.44 -6.37
N LEU A 232 -5.83 -28.72 -5.14
CA LEU A 232 -6.09 -29.99 -4.47
C LEU A 232 -7.59 -30.26 -4.33
N ARG A 233 -8.35 -29.28 -3.87
CA ARG A 233 -9.82 -29.39 -3.76
C ARG A 233 -10.48 -29.63 -5.12
N ARG A 234 -10.04 -28.92 -6.18
CA ARG A 234 -10.55 -29.09 -7.54
C ARG A 234 -10.25 -30.49 -8.07
N SER A 235 -9.03 -30.98 -7.83
CA SER A 235 -8.60 -32.33 -8.24
C SER A 235 -9.39 -33.41 -7.53
N ALA A 236 -9.60 -33.29 -6.20
CA ALA A 236 -10.37 -34.23 -5.41
C ALA A 236 -11.85 -34.29 -5.87
N ARG A 237 -12.48 -33.12 -6.09
CA ARG A 237 -13.85 -33.05 -6.61
C ARG A 237 -13.98 -33.69 -7.99
N ALA A 238 -13.05 -33.40 -8.91
CA ALA A 238 -13.02 -34.02 -10.23
C ALA A 238 -12.85 -35.55 -10.15
N ALA A 239 -12.07 -36.03 -9.19
CA ALA A 239 -11.91 -37.46 -8.97
C ALA A 239 -13.19 -38.13 -8.47
N VAL A 240 -13.89 -37.51 -7.53
CA VAL A 240 -15.19 -38.00 -7.01
C VAL A 240 -16.26 -37.98 -8.11
N ALA A 241 -16.39 -36.90 -8.86
CA ALA A 241 -17.31 -36.80 -10.00
C ALA A 241 -17.02 -37.85 -11.08
N ALA A 242 -15.74 -38.07 -11.40
CA ALA A 242 -15.34 -39.13 -12.32
C ALA A 242 -15.69 -40.52 -11.79
N GLY A 243 -15.56 -40.76 -10.48
CA GLY A 243 -15.99 -42.00 -9.83
C GLY A 243 -17.48 -42.26 -9.99
N ALA A 244 -18.33 -41.27 -9.68
CA ALA A 244 -19.78 -41.38 -9.81
C ALA A 244 -20.22 -41.65 -11.27
N ARG A 245 -19.59 -40.96 -12.24
CA ARG A 245 -19.84 -41.25 -13.67
C ARG A 245 -19.40 -42.62 -14.11
N VAL A 246 -18.27 -43.12 -13.61
CA VAL A 246 -17.77 -44.48 -13.91
C VAL A 246 -18.71 -45.53 -13.30
N GLU A 247 -19.22 -45.33 -12.10
CA GLU A 247 -20.20 -46.22 -11.47
C GLU A 247 -21.46 -46.33 -12.34
N ARG A 248 -21.99 -45.19 -12.79
CA ARG A 248 -23.11 -45.14 -13.72
C ARG A 248 -22.79 -45.77 -15.08
N ALA A 249 -21.59 -45.61 -15.59
CA ALA A 249 -21.15 -46.22 -16.84
C ALA A 249 -21.18 -47.76 -16.77
N PHE A 250 -20.79 -48.34 -15.63
CA PHE A 250 -20.87 -49.80 -15.43
C PHE A 250 -22.31 -50.29 -15.34
N GLU A 251 -23.23 -49.57 -14.75
CA GLU A 251 -24.65 -49.86 -14.78
C GLU A 251 -25.23 -49.91 -16.22
N ILE A 252 -24.83 -48.97 -17.07
CA ILE A 252 -25.33 -48.84 -18.47
C ILE A 252 -24.74 -49.94 -19.35
N LEU A 253 -23.46 -50.24 -19.22
CA LEU A 253 -22.75 -51.16 -20.12
C LEU A 253 -22.79 -52.62 -19.70
N GLY A 254 -22.97 -52.92 -18.40
CA GLY A 254 -22.96 -54.29 -17.85
C GLY A 254 -21.68 -55.04 -18.21
N ASP A 255 -21.88 -56.21 -18.82
CA ASP A 255 -20.77 -57.09 -19.25
C ASP A 255 -20.19 -56.76 -20.64
N ASP A 256 -20.86 -55.89 -21.41
CA ASP A 256 -20.42 -55.50 -22.73
C ASP A 256 -19.39 -54.37 -22.70
N LEU A 257 -18.22 -54.66 -22.09
CA LEU A 257 -17.18 -53.68 -21.88
C LEU A 257 -15.80 -54.29 -22.13
N PRO A 258 -14.96 -53.64 -23.00
CA PRO A 258 -13.57 -54.10 -23.22
C PRO A 258 -12.76 -54.10 -21.91
N ASP A 259 -11.96 -55.16 -21.70
CA ASP A 259 -11.21 -55.41 -20.46
C ASP A 259 -10.36 -54.20 -20.02
N HIS A 260 -9.63 -53.59 -20.94
CA HIS A 260 -8.74 -52.44 -20.64
C HIS A 260 -9.53 -51.19 -20.19
N LEU A 261 -10.82 -51.03 -20.52
CA LEU A 261 -11.68 -49.97 -20.04
C LEU A 261 -12.32 -50.34 -18.69
N ARG A 262 -12.65 -51.64 -18.52
CA ARG A 262 -13.14 -52.20 -17.26
C ARG A 262 -12.11 -52.02 -16.14
N GLU A 263 -10.85 -52.38 -16.42
CA GLU A 263 -9.73 -52.22 -15.47
C GLU A 263 -9.55 -50.77 -15.04
N ALA A 264 -9.55 -49.83 -16.00
CA ALA A 264 -9.41 -48.41 -15.67
C ALA A 264 -10.61 -47.86 -14.85
N GLY A 265 -11.82 -48.34 -15.11
CA GLY A 265 -13.00 -47.99 -14.32
C GLY A 265 -12.96 -48.56 -12.91
N GLN A 266 -12.60 -49.85 -12.77
CA GLN A 266 -12.45 -50.53 -11.45
C GLN A 266 -11.37 -49.82 -10.61
N LEU A 267 -10.23 -49.45 -11.23
CA LEU A 267 -9.16 -48.72 -10.56
C LEU A 267 -9.64 -47.37 -10.03
N ARG A 268 -10.45 -46.62 -10.82
CA ARG A 268 -11.04 -45.35 -10.36
C ARG A 268 -12.03 -45.55 -9.21
N LEU A 269 -12.83 -46.60 -9.22
CA LEU A 269 -13.80 -46.89 -8.16
C LEU A 269 -13.14 -47.37 -6.86
N ALA A 270 -12.06 -48.16 -7.00
CA ALA A 270 -11.27 -48.59 -5.84
C ALA A 270 -10.51 -47.44 -5.16
N HIS A 271 -10.13 -46.45 -5.93
CA HIS A 271 -9.32 -45.28 -5.48
C HIS A 271 -10.01 -43.98 -5.85
N LYS A 272 -11.19 -43.70 -5.26
CA LYS A 272 -12.09 -42.59 -5.64
C LYS A 272 -11.45 -41.21 -5.51
N GLU A 273 -10.52 -41.01 -4.58
CA GLU A 273 -9.88 -39.72 -4.30
C GLU A 273 -8.50 -39.55 -4.96
N SER A 274 -7.93 -40.62 -5.51
CA SER A 274 -6.60 -40.58 -6.11
C SER A 274 -6.55 -39.76 -7.39
N SER A 275 -5.45 -39.06 -7.58
CA SER A 275 -5.15 -38.36 -8.83
C SER A 275 -4.95 -39.35 -9.98
N LEU A 276 -5.08 -38.87 -11.22
CA LEU A 276 -4.83 -39.71 -12.41
C LEU A 276 -3.39 -40.23 -12.47
N GLU A 277 -2.44 -39.52 -11.90
CA GLU A 277 -1.05 -39.90 -11.83
C GLU A 277 -0.83 -41.06 -10.83
N GLU A 278 -1.44 -40.96 -9.65
CA GLU A 278 -1.45 -42.04 -8.66
C GLU A 278 -2.13 -43.30 -9.18
N LEU A 279 -3.27 -43.14 -9.87
CA LEU A 279 -3.94 -44.28 -10.51
C LEU A 279 -3.05 -44.94 -11.56
N GLY A 280 -2.31 -44.16 -12.34
CA GLY A 280 -1.35 -44.69 -13.29
C GLY A 280 -0.21 -45.50 -12.67
N ALA A 281 0.26 -45.04 -11.49
CA ALA A 281 1.31 -45.74 -10.74
C ALA A 281 0.82 -47.06 -10.11
N ILE A 282 -0.45 -47.14 -9.73
CA ILE A 282 -1.08 -48.33 -9.10
C ILE A 282 -1.50 -49.39 -10.17
N ALA A 283 -1.72 -48.95 -11.41
CA ALA A 283 -2.12 -49.85 -12.51
C ALA A 283 -1.05 -50.93 -12.81
N ASP A 284 -1.50 -52.13 -13.16
CA ASP A 284 -0.63 -53.24 -13.54
C ASP A 284 -0.95 -53.67 -15.00
N PRO A 285 -0.02 -53.48 -15.98
CA PRO A 285 1.24 -52.74 -15.84
C PRO A 285 1.02 -51.23 -15.60
N PRO A 286 2.02 -50.51 -15.03
CA PRO A 286 1.92 -49.07 -14.77
C PRO A 286 1.60 -48.27 -16.04
N LEU A 287 0.70 -47.29 -15.87
CA LEU A 287 0.20 -46.45 -16.96
C LEU A 287 0.58 -44.97 -16.74
N THR A 288 0.69 -44.23 -17.83
CA THR A 288 0.83 -42.79 -17.75
C THR A 288 -0.50 -42.13 -17.38
N LYS A 289 -0.46 -40.93 -16.73
CA LYS A 289 -1.60 -40.10 -16.45
C LYS A 289 -2.57 -39.97 -17.64
N ASP A 290 -2.02 -39.70 -18.83
CA ASP A 290 -2.78 -39.51 -20.06
C ASP A 290 -3.43 -40.81 -20.55
N ALA A 291 -2.78 -41.96 -20.36
CA ALA A 291 -3.33 -43.27 -20.69
C ALA A 291 -4.54 -43.60 -19.81
N VAL A 292 -4.45 -43.37 -18.49
CA VAL A 292 -5.57 -43.54 -17.55
C VAL A 292 -6.71 -42.62 -17.91
N ALA A 293 -6.43 -41.32 -18.11
CA ALA A 293 -7.43 -40.32 -18.52
C ALA A 293 -8.13 -40.69 -19.83
N GLY A 294 -7.35 -41.18 -20.81
CA GLY A 294 -7.87 -41.62 -22.10
C GLY A 294 -8.78 -42.85 -22.01
N ARG A 295 -8.43 -43.82 -21.14
CA ARG A 295 -9.25 -45.01 -20.92
C ARG A 295 -10.58 -44.65 -20.21
N ILE A 296 -10.54 -43.84 -19.15
CA ILE A 296 -11.74 -43.37 -18.42
C ILE A 296 -12.64 -42.55 -19.38
N ARG A 297 -12.08 -41.64 -20.16
CA ARG A 297 -12.85 -40.84 -21.12
C ARG A 297 -13.57 -41.73 -22.15
N ARG A 298 -12.89 -42.77 -22.68
CA ARG A 298 -13.50 -43.72 -23.63
C ARG A 298 -14.59 -44.57 -22.98
N LEU A 299 -14.38 -45.00 -21.74
CA LEU A 299 -15.41 -45.71 -20.96
C LEU A 299 -16.70 -44.89 -20.86
N LEU A 300 -16.58 -43.63 -20.39
CA LEU A 300 -17.73 -42.72 -20.25
C LEU A 300 -18.42 -42.47 -21.61
N ALA A 301 -17.65 -42.15 -22.65
CA ALA A 301 -18.22 -41.91 -24.00
C ALA A 301 -18.93 -43.14 -24.58
N THR A 302 -18.45 -44.34 -24.30
CA THR A 302 -19.11 -45.58 -24.73
C THR A 302 -20.43 -45.76 -23.98
N ALA A 303 -20.45 -45.50 -22.68
CA ALA A 303 -21.65 -45.56 -21.86
C ALA A 303 -22.69 -44.51 -22.26
N ASP A 304 -22.27 -43.27 -22.50
CA ASP A 304 -23.15 -42.19 -22.91
C ASP A 304 -23.82 -42.47 -24.29
N LYS A 305 -23.03 -43.04 -25.22
CA LYS A 305 -23.58 -43.49 -26.53
C LYS A 305 -24.61 -44.57 -26.33
N ARG A 306 -24.33 -45.59 -25.50
CA ARG A 306 -25.23 -46.69 -25.21
C ARG A 306 -26.51 -46.24 -24.52
N ALA A 307 -26.39 -45.29 -23.58
CA ALA A 307 -27.53 -44.66 -22.92
C ALA A 307 -28.47 -43.96 -23.94
N GLY A 308 -27.89 -43.22 -24.90
CA GLY A 308 -28.65 -42.59 -25.98
C GLY A 308 -29.38 -43.60 -26.86
N GLU A 309 -28.76 -44.75 -27.18
CA GLU A 309 -29.40 -45.85 -27.94
C GLU A 309 -30.57 -46.50 -27.17
N LEU A 310 -30.45 -46.58 -25.84
CA LEU A 310 -31.47 -47.19 -24.97
C LEU A 310 -32.53 -46.19 -24.49
N GLY A 311 -32.37 -44.89 -24.75
CA GLY A 311 -33.27 -43.85 -24.28
C GLY A 311 -33.28 -43.66 -22.77
N ILE A 312 -32.19 -43.97 -22.09
CA ILE A 312 -32.01 -43.84 -20.65
C ILE A 312 -31.07 -42.67 -20.29
N PRO A 313 -31.09 -42.16 -19.05
CA PRO A 313 -30.15 -41.13 -18.59
C PRO A 313 -28.71 -41.57 -18.73
N ASP A 314 -27.83 -40.66 -19.19
CA ASP A 314 -26.41 -40.87 -19.41
C ASP A 314 -25.58 -40.89 -18.11
N THR A 315 -24.25 -40.86 -18.22
CA THR A 315 -23.34 -40.91 -17.05
C THR A 315 -23.40 -39.63 -16.22
N GLU A 316 -23.89 -38.52 -16.72
CA GLU A 316 -24.04 -37.26 -15.97
C GLU A 316 -25.17 -37.31 -14.95
N ALA A 317 -26.16 -38.17 -15.17
CA ALA A 317 -27.26 -38.42 -14.22
C ALA A 317 -26.76 -39.01 -12.88
N GLY A 318 -25.55 -39.53 -12.81
CA GLY A 318 -24.89 -39.98 -11.56
C GLY A 318 -24.29 -38.85 -10.72
N LEU A 319 -24.30 -37.59 -11.21
CA LEU A 319 -23.72 -36.45 -10.49
C LEU A 319 -24.77 -35.80 -9.58
N THR A 320 -24.39 -35.58 -8.31
CA THR A 320 -25.20 -34.78 -7.38
C THR A 320 -24.84 -33.30 -7.50
N PRO A 321 -25.76 -32.36 -7.12
CA PRO A 321 -25.49 -30.92 -7.16
C PRO A 321 -24.17 -30.53 -6.46
N ASP A 322 -23.87 -31.16 -5.32
CA ASP A 322 -22.63 -30.90 -4.54
C ASP A 322 -21.32 -31.28 -5.29
N MET A 323 -21.42 -32.14 -6.31
CA MET A 323 -20.30 -32.53 -7.18
C MET A 323 -20.11 -31.56 -8.37
N LEU A 324 -21.14 -30.77 -8.69
CA LEU A 324 -21.18 -29.85 -9.82
C LEU A 324 -20.81 -28.41 -9.45
N ASP A 325 -20.95 -27.99 -8.18
CA ASP A 325 -20.61 -26.63 -7.75
C ASP A 325 -19.08 -26.41 -7.81
N VAL A 326 -18.66 -25.70 -8.85
CA VAL A 326 -17.28 -25.28 -9.14
C VAL A 326 -16.98 -23.95 -8.49
#